data_5d8b03dfe47fa9485207b482e7a68215
#
_entry.id   5d8b03dfe47fa9485207b482e7a68215
#
_cell.length_a   1.000
_cell.length_b   1.000
_cell.length_c   1.000
_cell.angle_alpha   90.00
_cell.angle_beta   90.00
_cell.angle_gamma   90.00
#
_symmetry.space_group_name_H-M   'P 1'
#
loop_
_entity.id
_entity.type
_entity.pdbx_description
1 polymer ?
#
loop_
_entity_poly.entity_id
_entity_poly.type
_entity_poly.pdbx_seq_one_letter_code
_entity_poly.pdbx_strand_id
1 'polypeptide(L)'
;MGTTIDGEALYDLIDTPGFQRAGQVYKWLAAHNSDASSRPELVQRFVSEHEEDPIYADECALLKPILEGAGILYVVDGSKPYGAEYELEMDILRWTGWPRMALINMIGSGDHRDAWRAGLGQYFSIVREFNAHQASFKQRTALLSTFAELEEAWRIPLKRATQALEQEGLRLLQQASSAIADLLHTAIAAKVEKRVSQAESDQATTEKLKEKLTEKLQKQIRTAERRSQQEVQRIYHHQPSAVSSAQLELINADIFTELSWQLFGLSRFQLVSTGAASGAVAGGGLDLLLGVVRCCWVQC
;
A
#
# COMPACT_ATOMS: atom_id res chain seq x y z
N MET A 1 -5.19 0.35 16.50
CA MET A 1 -5.96 0.83 15.31
C MET A 1 -7.07 -0.18 15.03
N GLY A 2 -8.31 0.26 14.97
CA GLY A 2 -9.46 -0.61 14.74
C GLY A 2 -10.28 -0.18 13.53
N THR A 3 -11.06 -1.10 12.96
CA THR A 3 -12.03 -0.79 11.91
C THR A 3 -13.40 -0.63 12.55
N THR A 4 -13.99 0.55 12.39
CA THR A 4 -15.33 0.88 12.91
C THR A 4 -16.31 0.98 11.76
N ILE A 5 -17.47 0.31 11.86
CA ILE A 5 -18.58 0.44 10.91
C ILE A 5 -19.82 0.83 11.71
N ASP A 6 -20.54 1.86 11.28
CA ASP A 6 -21.73 2.39 11.94
C ASP A 6 -21.54 2.66 13.45
N GLY A 7 -20.32 3.03 13.85
CA GLY A 7 -19.97 3.28 15.25
C GLY A 7 -19.64 2.02 16.08
N GLU A 8 -19.71 0.83 15.50
CA GLU A 8 -19.33 -0.44 16.13
C GLU A 8 -17.87 -0.79 15.75
N ALA A 9 -16.99 -1.00 16.74
CA ALA A 9 -15.65 -1.52 16.52
C ALA A 9 -15.72 -3.00 16.17
N LEU A 10 -15.23 -3.39 14.99
CA LEU A 10 -15.26 -4.79 14.55
C LEU A 10 -14.02 -5.57 14.96
N TYR A 11 -12.90 -4.92 15.07
CA TYR A 11 -11.66 -5.43 15.64
C TYR A 11 -10.71 -4.28 15.99
N ASP A 12 -9.83 -4.54 16.95
CA ASP A 12 -8.72 -3.67 17.29
C ASP A 12 -7.40 -4.37 16.98
N LEU A 13 -6.47 -3.65 16.39
CA LEU A 13 -5.10 -4.08 16.20
C LEU A 13 -4.25 -3.42 17.29
N ILE A 14 -3.70 -4.24 18.17
CA ILE A 14 -2.85 -3.79 19.28
C ILE A 14 -1.41 -4.12 18.90
N ASP A 15 -0.57 -3.10 18.80
CA ASP A 15 0.88 -3.25 18.66
C ASP A 15 1.49 -3.35 20.05
N THR A 16 2.23 -4.44 20.30
CA THR A 16 2.79 -4.75 21.60
C THR A 16 4.31 -4.70 21.54
N PRO A 17 4.99 -4.44 22.69
CA PRO A 17 6.42 -4.69 22.78
C PRO A 17 6.74 -6.15 22.44
N GLY A 18 7.95 -6.44 21.97
CA GLY A 18 8.47 -7.80 21.90
C GLY A 18 8.96 -8.27 23.26
N PHE A 19 9.17 -9.58 23.42
CA PHE A 19 9.82 -10.12 24.60
C PHE A 19 11.26 -9.61 24.71
N GLN A 20 11.62 -9.11 25.88
CA GLN A 20 13.00 -8.74 26.22
C GLN A 20 13.65 -9.80 27.10
N ARG A 21 12.86 -10.48 27.91
CA ARG A 21 13.31 -11.44 28.93
C ARG A 21 12.54 -12.76 28.90
N ALA A 22 12.23 -13.24 27.68
CA ALA A 22 11.49 -14.50 27.49
C ALA A 22 12.05 -15.65 28.32
N GLY A 23 13.39 -15.77 28.41
CA GLY A 23 14.05 -16.81 29.20
C GLY A 23 13.76 -16.73 30.71
N GLN A 24 13.62 -15.52 31.27
CA GLN A 24 13.30 -15.33 32.69
C GLN A 24 11.83 -15.64 32.96
N VAL A 25 10.93 -15.15 32.09
CA VAL A 25 9.49 -15.46 32.15
C VAL A 25 9.27 -16.98 32.07
N TYR A 26 9.86 -17.61 31.05
CA TYR A 26 9.71 -19.07 30.88
C TYR A 26 10.23 -19.84 32.10
N LYS A 27 11.38 -19.44 32.66
CA LYS A 27 11.94 -20.06 33.87
C LYS A 27 11.00 -19.94 35.07
N TRP A 28 10.40 -18.76 35.27
CA TRP A 28 9.41 -18.55 36.32
C TRP A 28 8.18 -19.42 36.08
N LEU A 29 7.63 -19.45 34.89
CA LEU A 29 6.49 -20.28 34.52
C LEU A 29 6.79 -21.76 34.71
N ALA A 30 7.96 -22.23 34.25
CA ALA A 30 8.35 -23.63 34.40
C ALA A 30 8.50 -24.06 35.85
N ALA A 31 9.01 -23.18 36.73
CA ALA A 31 9.17 -23.46 38.16
C ALA A 31 7.84 -23.62 38.92
N HIS A 32 6.75 -23.02 38.41
CA HIS A 32 5.43 -23.05 39.02
C HIS A 32 4.44 -23.96 38.29
N ASN A 33 4.83 -24.58 37.18
CA ASN A 33 3.94 -25.42 36.36
C ASN A 33 3.78 -26.79 36.99
N SER A 34 2.51 -27.22 37.16
CA SER A 34 2.16 -28.54 37.61
C SER A 34 1.69 -29.45 36.46
N ASP A 35 0.85 -28.90 35.58
CA ASP A 35 0.25 -29.62 34.45
C ASP A 35 -0.10 -28.69 33.30
N ALA A 36 -0.49 -29.24 32.15
CA ALA A 36 -0.78 -28.46 30.96
C ALA A 36 -2.08 -27.64 31.05
N SER A 37 -3.04 -28.08 31.84
CA SER A 37 -4.34 -27.41 31.95
C SER A 37 -4.29 -26.14 32.79
N SER A 38 -3.32 -26.03 33.69
CA SER A 38 -3.11 -24.86 34.55
C SER A 38 -2.25 -23.75 33.92
N ARG A 39 -1.69 -23.98 32.73
CA ARG A 39 -0.77 -23.02 32.08
C ARG A 39 -1.39 -21.65 31.80
N PRO A 40 -2.61 -21.52 31.28
CA PRO A 40 -3.21 -20.20 31.06
C PRO A 40 -3.35 -19.39 32.36
N GLU A 41 -3.80 -20.04 33.42
CA GLU A 41 -3.93 -19.43 34.76
C GLU A 41 -2.56 -19.01 35.32
N LEU A 42 -1.51 -19.81 35.02
CA LEU A 42 -0.16 -19.51 35.46
C LEU A 42 0.41 -18.30 34.76
N VAL A 43 0.14 -18.12 33.43
CA VAL A 43 0.52 -16.90 32.71
C VAL A 43 -0.22 -15.68 33.26
N GLN A 44 -1.51 -15.82 33.56
CA GLN A 44 -2.29 -14.77 34.20
C GLN A 44 -1.73 -14.39 35.57
N ARG A 45 -1.35 -15.37 36.37
CA ARG A 45 -0.71 -15.15 37.66
C ARG A 45 0.63 -14.44 37.53
N PHE A 46 1.48 -14.82 36.53
CA PHE A 46 2.72 -14.11 36.27
C PHE A 46 2.48 -12.62 36.01
N VAL A 47 1.53 -12.28 35.14
CA VAL A 47 1.20 -10.88 34.86
C VAL A 47 0.72 -10.15 36.10
N SER A 48 -0.19 -10.77 36.89
CA SER A 48 -0.71 -10.12 38.11
C SER A 48 0.36 -9.89 39.18
N GLU A 49 1.34 -10.78 39.31
CA GLU A 49 2.42 -10.65 40.30
C GLU A 49 3.50 -9.65 39.87
N HIS A 50 3.65 -9.38 38.55
CA HIS A 50 4.73 -8.56 38.00
C HIS A 50 4.25 -7.31 37.26
N GLU A 51 2.96 -6.99 37.26
CA GLU A 51 2.41 -5.83 36.54
C GLU A 51 3.05 -4.50 36.96
N GLU A 52 3.42 -4.37 38.24
CA GLU A 52 4.07 -3.17 38.77
C GLU A 52 5.61 -3.26 38.76
N ASP A 53 6.19 -4.38 38.33
CA ASP A 53 7.63 -4.56 38.26
C ASP A 53 8.18 -3.99 36.95
N PRO A 54 9.00 -2.92 36.99
CA PRO A 54 9.58 -2.33 35.78
C PRO A 54 10.44 -3.29 34.97
N ILE A 55 10.93 -4.38 35.59
CA ILE A 55 11.75 -5.40 34.93
C ILE A 55 10.95 -6.15 33.88
N TYR A 56 9.66 -6.41 34.15
CA TYR A 56 8.77 -7.18 33.27
C TYR A 56 7.68 -6.34 32.59
N ALA A 57 7.87 -5.01 32.55
CA ALA A 57 6.87 -4.09 31.98
C ALA A 57 6.51 -4.42 30.52
N ASP A 58 7.50 -4.77 29.69
CA ASP A 58 7.28 -5.14 28.27
C ASP A 58 6.55 -6.45 28.15
N GLU A 59 6.92 -7.47 28.92
CA GLU A 59 6.28 -8.78 28.95
C GLU A 59 4.84 -8.70 29.45
N CYS A 60 4.57 -7.94 30.49
CA CYS A 60 3.22 -7.70 30.98
C CYS A 60 2.37 -6.93 29.96
N ALA A 61 2.92 -5.90 29.33
CA ALA A 61 2.24 -5.13 28.28
C ALA A 61 1.89 -6.01 27.06
N LEU A 62 2.77 -6.97 26.71
CA LEU A 62 2.52 -7.94 25.64
C LEU A 62 1.43 -8.94 26.02
N LEU A 63 1.50 -9.51 27.23
CA LEU A 63 0.63 -10.63 27.64
C LEU A 63 -0.78 -10.17 28.04
N LYS A 64 -0.93 -8.96 28.59
CA LYS A 64 -2.20 -8.45 29.09
C LYS A 64 -3.33 -8.46 28.05
N PRO A 65 -3.17 -7.90 26.84
CA PRO A 65 -4.22 -7.96 25.81
C PRO A 65 -4.60 -9.40 25.43
N ILE A 66 -3.65 -10.32 25.41
CA ILE A 66 -3.88 -11.74 25.13
C ILE A 66 -4.76 -12.36 26.20
N LEU A 67 -4.47 -12.10 27.47
CA LEU A 67 -5.26 -12.59 28.59
C LEU A 67 -6.67 -11.97 28.65
N GLU A 68 -6.85 -10.78 28.09
CA GLU A 68 -8.14 -10.10 27.90
C GLU A 68 -8.94 -10.64 26.68
N GLY A 69 -8.38 -11.59 25.92
CA GLY A 69 -9.09 -12.27 24.84
C GLY A 69 -8.58 -11.95 23.43
N ALA A 70 -7.47 -11.24 23.29
CA ALA A 70 -6.90 -10.97 21.98
C ALA A 70 -6.26 -12.22 21.37
N GLY A 71 -6.49 -12.43 20.06
CA GLY A 71 -5.75 -13.41 19.29
C GLY A 71 -4.34 -12.94 18.96
N ILE A 72 -3.44 -13.88 18.76
CA ILE A 72 -2.02 -13.62 18.60
C ILE A 72 -1.64 -13.66 17.13
N LEU A 73 -1.05 -12.58 16.65
CA LEU A 73 -0.37 -12.50 15.36
C LEU A 73 1.14 -12.34 15.60
N TYR A 74 1.87 -13.46 15.56
CA TYR A 74 3.32 -13.48 15.77
C TYR A 74 4.03 -13.20 14.46
N VAL A 75 4.80 -12.10 14.40
CA VAL A 75 5.46 -11.65 13.17
C VAL A 75 6.97 -11.79 13.30
N VAL A 76 7.58 -12.52 12.38
CA VAL A 76 9.03 -12.72 12.34
C VAL A 76 9.64 -12.18 11.06
N ASP A 77 10.90 -11.79 11.11
CA ASP A 77 11.68 -11.38 9.95
C ASP A 77 12.34 -12.60 9.29
N GLY A 78 11.73 -13.09 8.20
CA GLY A 78 12.24 -14.23 7.44
C GLY A 78 13.56 -13.99 6.73
N SER A 79 14.07 -12.76 6.69
CA SER A 79 15.41 -12.45 6.18
C SER A 79 16.52 -12.73 7.19
N LYS A 80 16.18 -12.97 8.46
CA LYS A 80 17.11 -13.29 9.54
C LYS A 80 17.10 -14.79 9.83
N PRO A 81 18.23 -15.37 10.28
CA PRO A 81 18.28 -16.76 10.68
C PRO A 81 17.31 -17.06 11.82
N TYR A 82 16.71 -18.26 11.78
CA TYR A 82 15.96 -18.80 12.91
C TYR A 82 16.92 -19.14 14.06
N GLY A 83 16.56 -18.81 15.28
CA GLY A 83 17.33 -19.09 16.49
C GLY A 83 16.49 -19.74 17.58
N ALA A 84 17.12 -20.53 18.44
CA ALA A 84 16.45 -21.22 19.55
C ALA A 84 15.89 -20.27 20.62
N GLU A 85 16.38 -19.02 20.66
CA GLU A 85 15.84 -17.98 21.55
C GLU A 85 14.36 -17.70 21.33
N TYR A 86 13.90 -17.80 20.08
CA TYR A 86 12.50 -17.57 19.72
C TYR A 86 11.57 -18.69 20.22
N GLU A 87 12.11 -19.89 20.50
CA GLU A 87 11.31 -21.01 20.99
C GLU A 87 10.70 -20.72 22.35
N LEU A 88 11.43 -20.02 23.22
CA LEU A 88 10.92 -19.65 24.54
C LEU A 88 9.74 -18.65 24.45
N GLU A 89 9.83 -17.71 23.53
CA GLU A 89 8.73 -16.77 23.26
C GLU A 89 7.48 -17.52 22.77
N MET A 90 7.68 -18.40 21.78
CA MET A 90 6.59 -19.20 21.22
C MET A 90 5.97 -20.17 22.25
N ASP A 91 6.77 -20.71 23.15
CA ASP A 91 6.26 -21.52 24.25
C ASP A 91 5.41 -20.73 25.23
N ILE A 92 5.86 -19.52 25.63
CA ILE A 92 5.10 -18.64 26.50
C ILE A 92 3.74 -18.31 25.85
N LEU A 93 3.76 -17.91 24.56
CA LEU A 93 2.54 -17.62 23.81
C LEU A 93 1.62 -18.85 23.69
N ARG A 94 2.17 -20.05 23.53
CA ARG A 94 1.41 -21.31 23.53
C ARG A 94 0.74 -21.57 24.88
N TRP A 95 1.39 -21.21 25.98
CA TRP A 95 0.85 -21.43 27.33
C TRP A 95 -0.33 -20.53 27.65
N THR A 96 -0.53 -19.43 26.93
CA THR A 96 -1.74 -18.59 27.09
C THR A 96 -3.01 -19.32 26.69
N GLY A 97 -2.91 -20.37 25.85
CA GLY A 97 -4.08 -21.11 25.34
C GLY A 97 -4.85 -20.38 24.22
N TRP A 98 -4.52 -19.13 23.92
CA TRP A 98 -5.25 -18.32 22.95
C TRP A 98 -4.94 -18.68 21.50
N PRO A 99 -5.91 -18.48 20.59
CA PRO A 99 -5.72 -18.67 19.15
C PRO A 99 -4.57 -17.82 18.61
N ARG A 100 -3.74 -18.44 17.77
CA ARG A 100 -2.51 -17.80 17.29
C ARG A 100 -2.13 -18.25 15.90
N MET A 101 -1.64 -17.31 15.10
CA MET A 101 -0.98 -17.57 13.82
C MET A 101 0.33 -16.83 13.72
N ALA A 102 1.20 -17.27 12.82
CA ALA A 102 2.48 -16.64 12.57
C ALA A 102 2.57 -16.09 11.15
N LEU A 103 3.30 -14.96 11.01
CA LEU A 103 3.66 -14.36 9.73
C LEU A 103 5.18 -14.34 9.59
N ILE A 104 5.66 -14.85 8.45
CA ILE A 104 7.05 -14.68 8.03
C ILE A 104 7.08 -13.48 7.09
N ASN A 105 7.58 -12.34 7.60
CA ASN A 105 7.70 -11.11 6.84
C ASN A 105 9.12 -10.97 6.27
N MET A 106 9.23 -10.71 4.97
CA MET A 106 10.51 -10.54 4.30
C MET A 106 10.88 -9.05 4.28
N ILE A 107 11.80 -8.64 5.15
CA ILE A 107 12.23 -7.24 5.28
C ILE A 107 13.56 -7.01 4.55
N GLY A 108 14.51 -7.89 4.72
CA GLY A 108 15.87 -7.82 4.14
C GLY A 108 16.06 -8.74 2.94
N SER A 109 17.32 -8.91 2.53
CA SER A 109 17.72 -9.71 1.36
C SER A 109 18.06 -11.19 1.69
N GLY A 110 18.15 -11.56 2.97
CA GLY A 110 18.35 -12.96 3.39
C GLY A 110 17.09 -13.80 3.14
N ASP A 111 17.23 -15.11 3.02
CA ASP A 111 16.13 -16.04 2.88
C ASP A 111 16.29 -17.23 3.82
N HIS A 112 15.56 -17.19 4.93
CA HIS A 112 15.54 -18.24 5.95
C HIS A 112 14.11 -18.76 6.20
N ARG A 113 13.21 -18.57 5.22
CA ARG A 113 11.77 -18.90 5.32
C ARG A 113 11.52 -20.35 5.68
N ASP A 114 12.28 -21.28 5.11
CA ASP A 114 12.07 -22.71 5.35
C ASP A 114 12.40 -23.09 6.80
N ALA A 115 13.49 -22.53 7.35
CA ALA A 115 13.85 -22.74 8.75
C ALA A 115 12.78 -22.16 9.70
N TRP A 116 12.34 -20.91 9.42
CA TRP A 116 11.24 -20.28 10.16
C TRP A 116 9.95 -21.08 10.06
N ARG A 117 9.57 -21.54 8.86
CA ARG A 117 8.35 -22.33 8.68
C ARG A 117 8.39 -23.63 9.47
N ALA A 118 9.53 -24.32 9.46
CA ALA A 118 9.71 -25.55 10.21
C ALA A 118 9.60 -25.32 11.73
N GLY A 119 10.25 -24.27 12.26
CA GLY A 119 10.20 -23.91 13.68
C GLY A 119 8.79 -23.46 14.08
N LEU A 120 8.23 -22.47 13.38
CA LEU A 120 6.89 -21.94 13.67
C LEU A 120 5.78 -23.00 13.60
N GLY A 121 5.90 -23.96 12.68
CA GLY A 121 4.93 -25.05 12.52
C GLY A 121 4.79 -25.97 13.75
N GLN A 122 5.72 -25.91 14.72
CA GLN A 122 5.61 -26.64 15.99
C GLN A 122 4.70 -25.90 17.01
N TYR A 123 4.52 -24.59 16.82
CA TYR A 123 3.85 -23.73 17.81
C TYR A 123 2.55 -23.09 17.27
N PHE A 124 2.43 -22.94 15.97
CA PHE A 124 1.32 -22.23 15.32
C PHE A 124 0.60 -23.14 14.32
N SER A 125 -0.72 -23.18 14.40
CA SER A 125 -1.56 -23.96 13.46
C SER A 125 -1.54 -23.39 12.06
N ILE A 126 -1.34 -22.07 11.94
CA ILE A 126 -1.29 -21.35 10.66
C ILE A 126 0.00 -20.53 10.62
N VAL A 127 0.79 -20.78 9.59
CA VAL A 127 1.99 -19.99 9.24
C VAL A 127 1.82 -19.46 7.82
N ARG A 128 1.95 -18.14 7.63
CA ARG A 128 1.83 -17.49 6.33
C ARG A 128 3.08 -16.67 6.02
N GLU A 129 3.47 -16.66 4.75
CA GLU A 129 4.42 -15.69 4.25
C GLU A 129 3.67 -14.41 3.89
N PHE A 130 4.28 -13.29 4.21
CA PHE A 130 3.71 -11.97 3.97
C PHE A 130 4.83 -10.97 3.74
N ASN A 131 4.70 -10.15 2.73
CA ASN A 131 5.60 -9.03 2.51
C ASN A 131 4.82 -7.74 2.73
N ALA A 132 5.00 -7.12 3.89
CA ALA A 132 4.22 -5.93 4.27
C ALA A 132 4.43 -4.75 3.31
N HIS A 133 5.61 -4.62 2.69
CA HIS A 133 5.92 -3.55 1.74
C HIS A 133 5.27 -3.75 0.36
N GLN A 134 5.05 -5.01 -0.04
CA GLN A 134 4.54 -5.35 -1.37
C GLN A 134 3.11 -5.89 -1.34
N ALA A 135 2.57 -6.11 -0.14
CA ALA A 135 1.25 -6.72 0.01
C ALA A 135 0.16 -5.88 -0.65
N SER A 136 -0.50 -6.47 -1.64
CA SER A 136 -1.70 -5.91 -2.23
C SER A 136 -2.83 -5.82 -1.20
N PHE A 137 -3.81 -4.96 -1.48
CA PHE A 137 -5.00 -4.85 -0.64
C PHE A 137 -5.67 -6.22 -0.42
N LYS A 138 -5.80 -7.03 -1.48
CA LYS A 138 -6.37 -8.40 -1.41
C LYS A 138 -5.57 -9.33 -0.48
N GLN A 139 -4.25 -9.22 -0.46
CA GLN A 139 -3.43 -10.03 0.45
C GLN A 139 -3.61 -9.62 1.91
N ARG A 140 -3.80 -8.32 2.19
CA ARG A 140 -4.07 -7.82 3.54
C ARG A 140 -5.44 -8.28 4.05
N THR A 141 -6.49 -8.19 3.24
CA THR A 141 -7.82 -8.67 3.62
C THR A 141 -7.86 -10.20 3.77
N ALA A 142 -7.10 -10.94 2.98
CA ALA A 142 -6.96 -12.39 3.12
C ALA A 142 -6.32 -12.81 4.46
N LEU A 143 -5.46 -11.99 5.06
CA LEU A 143 -4.95 -12.27 6.42
C LEU A 143 -6.06 -12.22 7.46
N LEU A 144 -6.94 -11.22 7.41
CA LEU A 144 -8.09 -11.12 8.33
C LEU A 144 -9.03 -12.32 8.18
N SER A 145 -9.29 -12.74 6.94
CA SER A 145 -10.09 -13.94 6.66
C SER A 145 -9.43 -15.20 7.23
N THR A 146 -8.10 -15.31 7.10
CA THR A 146 -7.35 -16.44 7.67
C THR A 146 -7.39 -16.40 9.21
N PHE A 147 -7.29 -15.23 9.81
CA PHE A 147 -7.35 -15.04 11.26
C PHE A 147 -8.73 -15.38 11.81
N ALA A 148 -9.79 -15.11 11.06
CA ALA A 148 -11.16 -15.47 11.41
C ALA A 148 -11.39 -17.00 11.53
N GLU A 149 -10.55 -17.83 10.89
CA GLU A 149 -10.66 -19.29 10.99
C GLU A 149 -10.04 -19.88 12.28
N LEU A 150 -9.33 -19.06 13.05
CA LEU A 150 -8.72 -19.51 14.30
C LEU A 150 -9.73 -19.68 15.44
N GLU A 151 -10.81 -18.91 15.43
CA GLU A 151 -11.82 -18.91 16.50
C GLU A 151 -13.22 -18.66 15.92
N GLU A 152 -14.17 -19.48 16.27
CA GLU A 152 -15.56 -19.41 15.77
C GLU A 152 -16.21 -18.06 16.05
N ALA A 153 -16.00 -17.51 17.25
CA ALA A 153 -16.58 -16.22 17.65
C ALA A 153 -16.08 -15.05 16.80
N TRP A 154 -14.93 -15.17 16.16
CA TRP A 154 -14.32 -14.11 15.34
C TRP A 154 -14.79 -14.12 13.89
N ARG A 155 -15.40 -15.20 13.41
CA ARG A 155 -15.81 -15.34 12.00
C ARG A 155 -16.72 -14.21 11.54
N ILE A 156 -17.77 -13.93 12.29
CA ILE A 156 -18.78 -12.94 11.88
C ILE A 156 -18.19 -11.53 11.90
N PRO A 157 -17.60 -11.03 13.00
CA PRO A 157 -17.04 -9.68 13.03
C PRO A 157 -15.90 -9.47 12.03
N LEU A 158 -14.98 -10.40 11.89
CA LEU A 158 -13.86 -10.28 10.94
C LEU A 158 -14.31 -10.41 9.48
N LYS A 159 -15.34 -11.22 9.19
CA LYS A 159 -15.95 -11.24 7.85
C LYS A 159 -16.58 -9.88 7.49
N ARG A 160 -17.32 -9.27 8.42
CA ARG A 160 -17.87 -7.93 8.24
C ARG A 160 -16.77 -6.90 8.02
N ALA A 161 -15.70 -6.96 8.83
CA ALA A 161 -14.53 -6.09 8.68
C ALA A 161 -13.85 -6.26 7.32
N THR A 162 -13.64 -7.50 6.87
CA THR A 162 -13.06 -7.80 5.56
C THR A 162 -13.91 -7.21 4.43
N GLN A 163 -15.22 -7.43 4.47
CA GLN A 163 -16.15 -6.89 3.47
C GLN A 163 -16.14 -5.36 3.44
N ALA A 164 -16.12 -4.72 4.60
CA ALA A 164 -16.05 -3.26 4.69
C ALA A 164 -14.74 -2.70 4.13
N LEU A 165 -13.62 -3.33 4.45
CA LEU A 165 -12.33 -2.96 3.87
C LEU A 165 -12.32 -3.14 2.34
N GLU A 166 -12.88 -4.23 1.83
CA GLU A 166 -13.00 -4.47 0.39
C GLU A 166 -13.86 -3.41 -0.31
N GLN A 167 -15.00 -3.05 0.28
CA GLN A 167 -15.87 -1.99 -0.24
C GLN A 167 -15.15 -0.64 -0.24
N GLU A 168 -14.45 -0.29 0.85
CA GLU A 168 -13.67 0.94 0.93
C GLU A 168 -12.54 0.95 -0.11
N GLY A 169 -11.82 -0.17 -0.28
CA GLY A 169 -10.80 -0.31 -1.32
C GLY A 169 -11.35 -0.10 -2.73
N LEU A 170 -12.53 -0.66 -3.03
CA LEU A 170 -13.21 -0.44 -4.31
C LEU A 170 -13.65 1.01 -4.47
N ARG A 171 -14.15 1.66 -3.42
CA ARG A 171 -14.53 3.08 -3.43
C ARG A 171 -13.33 3.98 -3.74
N LEU A 172 -12.19 3.75 -3.07
CA LEU A 172 -10.96 4.50 -3.32
C LEU A 172 -10.46 4.30 -4.76
N LEU A 173 -10.48 3.07 -5.24
CA LEU A 173 -10.09 2.73 -6.61
C LEU A 173 -11.00 3.45 -7.63
N GLN A 174 -12.32 3.48 -7.40
CA GLN A 174 -13.27 4.16 -8.26
C GLN A 174 -13.03 5.67 -8.29
N GLN A 175 -12.79 6.29 -7.15
CA GLN A 175 -12.46 7.72 -7.07
C GLN A 175 -11.16 8.05 -7.80
N ALA A 176 -10.11 7.26 -7.60
CA ALA A 176 -8.84 7.46 -8.30
C ALA A 176 -8.99 7.27 -9.82
N SER A 177 -9.75 6.26 -10.24
CA SER A 177 -10.04 6.02 -11.66
C SER A 177 -10.80 7.19 -12.29
N SER A 178 -11.75 7.79 -11.56
CA SER A 178 -12.47 8.99 -12.02
C SER A 178 -11.53 10.18 -12.19
N ALA A 179 -10.63 10.42 -11.23
CA ALA A 179 -9.66 11.51 -11.32
C ALA A 179 -8.68 11.35 -12.51
N ILE A 180 -8.31 10.10 -12.83
CA ILE A 180 -7.49 9.80 -14.01
C ILE A 180 -8.30 9.97 -15.30
N ALA A 181 -9.56 9.53 -15.33
CA ALA A 181 -10.44 9.71 -16.49
C ALA A 181 -10.68 11.20 -16.80
N ASP A 182 -10.86 12.04 -15.78
CA ASP A 182 -11.01 13.48 -15.92
C ASP A 182 -9.73 14.13 -16.47
N LEU A 183 -8.55 13.66 -16.05
CA LEU A 183 -7.28 14.10 -16.64
C LEU A 183 -7.22 13.74 -18.13
N LEU A 184 -7.52 12.49 -18.49
CA LEU A 184 -7.50 12.03 -19.87
C LEU A 184 -8.48 12.81 -20.74
N HIS A 185 -9.71 13.00 -20.26
CA HIS A 185 -10.71 13.82 -20.92
C HIS A 185 -10.21 15.27 -21.15
N THR A 186 -9.65 15.87 -20.09
CA THR A 186 -9.09 17.23 -20.15
C THR A 186 -7.93 17.32 -21.15
N ALA A 187 -7.04 16.35 -21.18
CA ALA A 187 -5.90 16.30 -22.08
C ALA A 187 -6.34 16.15 -23.56
N ILE A 188 -7.29 15.25 -23.82
CA ILE A 188 -7.83 15.02 -25.18
C ILE A 188 -8.63 16.22 -25.67
N ALA A 189 -9.41 16.85 -24.80
CA ALA A 189 -10.24 18.02 -25.13
C ALA A 189 -9.46 19.34 -25.18
N ALA A 190 -8.20 19.35 -24.69
CA ALA A 190 -7.39 20.56 -24.61
C ALA A 190 -7.12 21.16 -26.00
N LYS A 191 -7.50 22.42 -26.16
CA LYS A 191 -7.29 23.18 -27.40
C LYS A 191 -6.74 24.56 -27.06
N VAL A 192 -5.80 25.01 -27.87
CA VAL A 192 -5.28 26.38 -27.82
C VAL A 192 -5.39 26.97 -29.20
N GLU A 193 -6.12 28.08 -29.32
CA GLU A 193 -6.38 28.73 -30.58
C GLU A 193 -5.91 30.20 -30.52
N LYS A 194 -5.35 30.71 -31.62
CA LYS A 194 -5.08 32.13 -31.81
C LYS A 194 -5.44 32.52 -33.25
N ARG A 195 -6.24 33.58 -33.38
CA ARG A 195 -6.54 34.17 -34.69
C ARG A 195 -5.34 35.02 -35.13
N VAL A 196 -4.94 34.88 -36.38
CA VAL A 196 -3.83 35.59 -36.99
C VAL A 196 -4.40 36.42 -38.14
N SER A 197 -3.96 37.67 -38.25
CA SER A 197 -4.33 38.53 -39.40
C SER A 197 -3.52 38.13 -40.62
N GLN A 198 -4.05 38.41 -41.82
CA GLN A 198 -3.42 38.07 -43.09
C GLN A 198 -2.05 38.76 -43.27
N ALA A 199 -1.83 39.91 -42.60
CA ALA A 199 -0.56 40.68 -42.62
C ALA A 199 0.52 40.01 -41.75
N GLU A 200 0.19 39.10 -40.83
CA GLU A 200 1.13 38.41 -39.95
C GLU A 200 1.41 36.96 -40.39
N SER A 201 1.03 36.60 -41.62
CA SER A 201 1.03 35.20 -42.13
C SER A 201 2.38 34.82 -42.78
N ASP A 202 3.48 35.46 -42.37
CA ASP A 202 4.79 35.01 -42.81
C ASP A 202 5.19 33.69 -42.09
N GLN A 203 6.02 32.86 -42.78
CA GLN A 203 6.36 31.52 -42.34
C GLN A 203 7.10 31.51 -40.99
N ALA A 204 7.98 32.49 -40.75
CA ALA A 204 8.78 32.61 -39.53
C ALA A 204 7.91 33.00 -38.31
N THR A 205 6.96 33.89 -38.52
CA THR A 205 5.98 34.29 -37.50
C THR A 205 5.03 33.17 -37.16
N THR A 206 4.61 32.39 -38.16
CA THR A 206 3.74 31.21 -37.99
C THR A 206 4.41 30.11 -37.15
N GLU A 207 5.69 29.79 -37.40
CA GLU A 207 6.44 28.80 -36.63
C GLU A 207 6.62 29.25 -35.16
N LYS A 208 7.03 30.47 -34.90
CA LYS A 208 7.13 31.02 -33.54
C LYS A 208 5.79 31.01 -32.81
N LEU A 209 4.68 31.18 -33.52
CA LEU A 209 3.36 31.12 -32.95
C LEU A 209 2.96 29.70 -32.60
N LYS A 210 3.27 28.72 -33.47
CA LYS A 210 3.06 27.29 -33.19
C LYS A 210 3.81 26.86 -31.95
N GLU A 211 5.10 27.22 -31.81
CA GLU A 211 5.87 26.92 -30.61
C GLU A 211 5.19 27.44 -29.33
N LYS A 212 4.79 28.73 -29.34
CA LYS A 212 4.10 29.36 -28.20
C LYS A 212 2.75 28.68 -27.87
N LEU A 213 2.00 28.27 -28.89
CA LEU A 213 0.74 27.55 -28.69
C LEU A 213 0.97 26.14 -28.14
N THR A 214 2.02 25.46 -28.61
CA THR A 214 2.45 24.14 -28.09
C THR A 214 2.86 24.23 -26.62
N GLU A 215 3.70 25.21 -26.26
CA GLU A 215 4.08 25.47 -24.87
C GLU A 215 2.87 25.76 -23.98
N LYS A 216 1.92 26.55 -24.46
CA LYS A 216 0.71 26.88 -23.74
C LYS A 216 -0.17 25.64 -23.54
N LEU A 217 -0.30 24.79 -24.55
CA LEU A 217 -1.03 23.53 -24.47
C LEU A 217 -0.38 22.57 -23.48
N GLN A 218 0.93 22.38 -23.57
CA GLN A 218 1.70 21.56 -22.63
C GLN A 218 1.55 22.05 -21.19
N LYS A 219 1.60 23.37 -20.96
CA LYS A 219 1.38 23.96 -19.62
C LYS A 219 -0.01 23.67 -19.07
N GLN A 220 -1.05 23.69 -19.92
CA GLN A 220 -2.41 23.32 -19.50
C GLN A 220 -2.48 21.85 -19.09
N ILE A 221 -1.91 20.94 -19.88
CA ILE A 221 -1.91 19.49 -19.60
C ILE A 221 -1.11 19.21 -18.32
N ARG A 222 0.09 19.77 -18.15
CA ARG A 222 0.87 19.64 -16.91
C ARG A 222 0.13 20.12 -15.66
N THR A 223 -0.67 21.18 -15.83
CA THR A 223 -1.49 21.68 -14.70
C THR A 223 -2.60 20.70 -14.33
N ALA A 224 -3.25 20.11 -15.34
CA ALA A 224 -4.27 19.08 -15.11
C ALA A 224 -3.67 17.82 -14.50
N GLU A 225 -2.50 17.39 -14.97
CA GLU A 225 -1.75 16.25 -14.44
C GLU A 225 -1.42 16.43 -12.94
N ARG A 226 -0.84 17.58 -12.58
CA ARG A 226 -0.53 17.88 -11.17
C ARG A 226 -1.76 17.84 -10.28
N ARG A 227 -2.90 18.35 -10.76
CA ARG A 227 -4.18 18.28 -10.01
C ARG A 227 -4.64 16.85 -9.82
N SER A 228 -4.58 16.04 -10.88
CA SER A 228 -4.94 14.62 -10.80
C SER A 228 -4.04 13.85 -9.84
N GLN A 229 -2.71 14.07 -9.89
CA GLN A 229 -1.75 13.46 -8.96
C GLN A 229 -2.06 13.84 -7.50
N GLN A 230 -2.29 15.12 -7.24
CA GLN A 230 -2.64 15.60 -5.90
C GLN A 230 -3.95 14.98 -5.41
N GLU A 231 -4.94 14.85 -6.29
CA GLU A 231 -6.23 14.24 -5.93
C GLU A 231 -6.08 12.75 -5.64
N VAL A 232 -5.32 12.00 -6.45
CA VAL A 232 -5.03 10.58 -6.18
C VAL A 232 -4.25 10.41 -4.86
N GLN A 233 -3.26 11.26 -4.59
CA GLN A 233 -2.54 11.24 -3.31
C GLN A 233 -3.49 11.51 -2.13
N ARG A 234 -4.41 12.48 -2.27
CA ARG A 234 -5.41 12.79 -1.25
C ARG A 234 -6.36 11.61 -1.00
N ILE A 235 -6.82 10.94 -2.06
CA ILE A 235 -7.72 9.77 -1.96
C ILE A 235 -7.07 8.64 -1.17
N TYR A 236 -5.78 8.36 -1.40
CA TYR A 236 -5.07 7.28 -0.72
C TYR A 236 -4.35 7.73 0.57
N HIS A 237 -4.51 8.98 1.00
CA HIS A 237 -3.84 9.54 2.17
C HIS A 237 -2.31 9.34 2.17
N HIS A 238 -1.69 9.27 0.99
CA HIS A 238 -0.25 9.14 0.88
C HIS A 238 0.45 10.42 1.32
N GLN A 239 1.25 10.31 2.38
CA GLN A 239 2.19 11.38 2.72
C GLN A 239 3.42 11.30 1.80
N PRO A 240 3.98 12.44 1.36
CA PRO A 240 5.13 12.47 0.43
C PRO A 240 6.37 11.70 0.92
N SER A 241 6.49 11.49 2.24
CA SER A 241 7.61 10.79 2.86
C SER A 241 7.62 9.27 2.66
N ALA A 242 6.52 8.67 2.17
CA ALA A 242 6.39 7.22 2.00
C ALA A 242 6.79 6.71 0.60
N VAL A 243 7.16 7.60 -0.32
CA VAL A 243 7.50 7.24 -1.70
C VAL A 243 9.01 7.11 -1.83
N SER A 244 9.50 5.96 -2.32
CA SER A 244 10.94 5.77 -2.57
C SER A 244 11.47 6.80 -3.58
N SER A 245 12.74 7.19 -3.49
CA SER A 245 13.36 8.18 -4.38
C SER A 245 13.18 7.83 -5.86
N ALA A 246 13.27 6.56 -6.23
CA ALA A 246 13.03 6.08 -7.59
C ALA A 246 11.56 6.24 -8.05
N GLN A 247 10.61 6.05 -7.14
CA GLN A 247 9.20 6.31 -7.42
C GLN A 247 8.89 7.81 -7.49
N LEU A 248 9.59 8.63 -6.70
CA LEU A 248 9.51 10.09 -6.77
C LEU A 248 10.03 10.64 -8.10
N GLU A 249 11.11 10.08 -8.65
CA GLU A 249 11.60 10.43 -9.97
C GLU A 249 10.57 10.11 -11.07
N LEU A 250 9.89 8.98 -10.98
CA LEU A 250 8.82 8.59 -11.90
C LEU A 250 7.58 9.48 -11.78
N ILE A 251 7.18 9.82 -10.53
CA ILE A 251 6.02 10.70 -10.27
C ILE A 251 6.31 12.14 -10.68
N ASN A 252 7.57 12.60 -10.54
CA ASN A 252 8.00 13.94 -10.94
C ASN A 252 8.48 14.01 -12.39
N ALA A 253 8.60 12.87 -13.10
CA ALA A 253 8.97 12.86 -14.50
C ALA A 253 7.89 13.58 -15.33
N ASP A 254 8.30 14.62 -16.03
CA ASP A 254 7.41 15.33 -16.96
C ASP A 254 7.00 14.36 -18.08
N ILE A 255 5.69 14.16 -18.29
CA ILE A 255 5.13 13.29 -19.34
C ILE A 255 5.64 13.62 -20.75
N PHE A 256 6.19 14.80 -20.94
CA PHE A 256 6.78 15.25 -22.21
C PHE A 256 8.28 14.95 -22.31
N THR A 257 8.90 14.29 -21.33
CA THR A 257 10.31 13.89 -21.40
C THR A 257 10.46 12.54 -22.09
N GLU A 258 11.63 12.37 -22.72
CA GLU A 258 11.99 11.14 -23.43
C GLU A 258 12.01 9.91 -22.48
N LEU A 259 12.35 10.11 -21.20
CA LEU A 259 12.34 9.08 -20.17
C LEU A 259 10.91 8.56 -19.88
N SER A 260 9.93 9.44 -19.85
CA SER A 260 8.53 9.08 -19.65
C SER A 260 7.99 8.26 -20.81
N TRP A 261 8.40 8.54 -22.02
CA TRP A 261 7.95 7.80 -23.21
C TRP A 261 8.54 6.40 -23.31
N GLN A 262 9.82 6.24 -22.90
CA GLN A 262 10.45 4.91 -22.79
C GLN A 262 9.74 4.00 -21.80
N LEU A 263 9.22 4.55 -20.69
CA LEU A 263 8.43 3.81 -19.69
C LEU A 263 7.11 3.25 -20.25
N PHE A 264 6.50 3.94 -21.21
CA PHE A 264 5.30 3.47 -21.91
C PHE A 264 5.61 2.59 -23.13
N GLY A 265 6.88 2.24 -23.35
CA GLY A 265 7.31 1.40 -24.48
C GLY A 265 7.16 2.09 -25.84
N LEU A 266 7.02 3.41 -25.89
CA LEU A 266 6.83 4.18 -27.10
C LEU A 266 8.15 4.89 -27.50
N SER A 267 8.61 4.67 -28.73
CA SER A 267 9.71 5.45 -29.27
C SER A 267 9.21 6.80 -29.81
N ARG A 268 10.06 7.84 -29.75
CA ARG A 268 9.78 9.17 -30.28
C ARG A 268 9.29 9.13 -31.73
N PHE A 269 9.81 8.22 -32.51
CA PHE A 269 9.43 8.03 -33.92
C PHE A 269 8.03 7.44 -34.09
N GLN A 270 7.61 6.52 -33.21
CA GLN A 270 6.27 5.95 -33.23
C GLN A 270 5.18 6.95 -32.84
N LEU A 271 5.48 7.84 -31.89
CA LEU A 271 4.57 8.95 -31.52
C LEU A 271 4.44 9.99 -32.64
N VAL A 272 5.54 10.35 -33.28
CA VAL A 272 5.52 11.32 -34.38
C VAL A 272 4.84 10.72 -35.60
N SER A 273 5.05 9.43 -35.92
CA SER A 273 4.43 8.78 -37.06
C SER A 273 2.93 8.55 -36.88
N THR A 274 2.45 8.21 -35.67
CA THR A 274 1.01 8.07 -35.37
C THR A 274 0.32 9.43 -35.29
N GLY A 275 0.94 10.44 -34.70
CA GLY A 275 0.42 11.81 -34.63
C GLY A 275 0.39 12.51 -36.00
N ALA A 276 1.42 12.30 -36.84
CA ALA A 276 1.47 12.89 -38.17
C ALA A 276 0.50 12.21 -39.15
N ALA A 277 0.31 10.88 -39.03
CA ALA A 277 -0.64 10.15 -39.90
C ALA A 277 -2.12 10.48 -39.59
N SER A 278 -2.47 10.68 -38.30
CA SER A 278 -3.85 11.00 -37.91
C SER A 278 -4.19 12.50 -37.96
N GLY A 279 -3.22 13.37 -37.69
CA GLY A 279 -3.40 14.83 -37.69
C GLY A 279 -3.33 15.49 -39.07
N ALA A 280 -2.50 14.98 -39.97
CA ALA A 280 -2.32 15.55 -41.31
C ALA A 280 -3.51 15.30 -42.25
N VAL A 281 -4.28 14.25 -42.03
CA VAL A 281 -5.42 13.91 -42.91
C VAL A 281 -6.71 14.64 -42.51
N ALA A 282 -6.88 15.03 -41.25
CA ALA A 282 -8.12 15.62 -40.75
C ALA A 282 -8.08 17.14 -40.47
N GLY A 283 -6.92 17.76 -40.26
CA GLY A 283 -6.83 19.14 -39.76
C GLY A 283 -6.08 20.13 -40.66
N GLY A 284 -5.14 19.65 -41.50
CA GLY A 284 -4.22 20.55 -42.20
C GLY A 284 -4.78 21.27 -43.43
N GLY A 285 -5.85 20.77 -44.02
CA GLY A 285 -6.39 21.31 -45.26
C GLY A 285 -7.43 22.42 -45.11
N LEU A 286 -8.15 22.42 -44.00
CA LEU A 286 -9.24 23.38 -43.75
C LEU A 286 -8.81 24.61 -42.94
N ASP A 287 -7.78 24.52 -42.12
CA ASP A 287 -7.35 25.59 -41.22
C ASP A 287 -6.56 26.70 -41.91
N LEU A 288 -5.87 26.35 -43.04
CA LEU A 288 -5.15 27.33 -43.85
C LEU A 288 -6.09 28.30 -44.63
N LEU A 289 -7.31 27.86 -44.94
CA LEU A 289 -8.32 28.65 -45.64
C LEU A 289 -9.06 29.65 -44.74
N LEU A 290 -9.06 29.42 -43.40
CA LEU A 290 -9.82 30.21 -42.45
C LEU A 290 -8.95 31.17 -41.59
N GLY A 291 -7.63 31.18 -41.78
CA GLY A 291 -6.72 32.06 -41.01
C GLY A 291 -6.68 31.73 -39.50
N VAL A 292 -7.00 30.50 -39.12
CA VAL A 292 -6.99 30.05 -37.73
C VAL A 292 -5.90 28.99 -37.55
N VAL A 293 -4.91 29.26 -36.70
CA VAL A 293 -3.94 28.24 -36.29
C VAL A 293 -4.47 27.48 -35.11
N ARG A 294 -4.78 26.22 -35.31
CA ARG A 294 -5.25 25.31 -34.27
C ARG A 294 -4.17 24.30 -33.93
N CYS A 295 -3.85 24.20 -32.65
CA CYS A 295 -3.01 23.13 -32.14
C CYS A 295 -3.90 22.17 -31.36
N CYS A 296 -4.27 21.03 -31.99
CA CYS A 296 -4.98 19.94 -31.32
C CYS A 296 -4.00 18.81 -31.05
N TRP A 297 -3.94 18.37 -29.82
CA TRP A 297 -3.25 17.14 -29.47
C TRP A 297 -4.25 16.00 -29.62
N VAL A 298 -4.06 15.14 -30.61
CA VAL A 298 -4.79 13.87 -30.72
C VAL A 298 -3.80 12.79 -30.33
N GLN A 299 -4.01 12.22 -29.17
CA GLN A 299 -3.33 11.01 -28.76
C GLN A 299 -4.18 9.83 -29.26
N CYS A 300 -3.60 8.99 -30.11
CA CYS A 300 -4.08 7.61 -30.30
C CYS A 300 -3.40 6.68 -29.34
#